data_66c722b2eaed28676af78d57874eb50e
#
_entry.id   66c722b2eaed28676af78d57874eb50e
#
_cell.length_a   1.000
_cell.length_b   1.000
_cell.length_c   1.000
_cell.angle_alpha   90.00
_cell.angle_beta   90.00
_cell.angle_gamma   90.00
#
_symmetry.space_group_name_H-M   'P 1'
#
loop_
_entity.id
_entity.type
_entity.pdbx_description
1 polymer ?
#
loop_
_entity_poly.entity_id
_entity_poly.type
_entity_poly.pdbx_seq_one_letter_code
_entity_poly.pdbx_strand_id
1 'polypeptide(L)'
;MRRRARRRKVSWEHAARSYSFRMRKLPSLLLGALVLACATPPAANPSAPAPIAPPINTVETEIAPDAVADTLLADVQSLEPRILVELRYATSNNFTGAPLPGYLANRAFLRREAAEALARVERDLRPQGLGLKVFDGYRPVRATLAMVDWTERVNRPDLLKDGYIASRSRHNLGLAVDLTLIDLTTGLELGMGTPFDTFSAAAHTANAAGEAAVNRQRLKAAMEREGFVNYDQEWWHFSFSVPNPLRFDRPIR
;
A
#
# COMPACT_ATOMS: atom_id res chain seq x y z
N MET A 1 27.18 -56.21 -2.90
CA MET A 1 28.21 -55.27 -3.40
C MET A 1 27.86 -53.85 -2.94
N ARG A 2 28.57 -53.35 -1.93
CA ARG A 2 28.35 -52.03 -1.35
C ARG A 2 29.35 -51.04 -1.99
N ARG A 3 28.88 -49.97 -2.69
CA ARG A 3 29.73 -48.88 -3.16
C ARG A 3 29.65 -47.71 -2.18
N ARG A 4 30.78 -47.36 -1.54
CA ARG A 4 30.99 -46.22 -0.66
C ARG A 4 31.15 -44.95 -1.51
N ALA A 5 30.32 -43.93 -1.25
CA ALA A 5 30.50 -42.57 -1.77
C ALA A 5 31.54 -41.79 -0.92
N ARG A 6 32.59 -41.32 -1.55
CA ARG A 6 33.63 -40.48 -0.92
C ARG A 6 33.12 -39.03 -0.87
N ARG A 7 33.02 -38.48 0.34
CA ARG A 7 32.84 -37.03 0.58
C ARG A 7 34.18 -36.31 0.33
N ARG A 8 34.20 -35.34 -0.57
CA ARG A 8 35.32 -34.37 -0.71
C ARG A 8 35.06 -33.20 0.25
N LYS A 9 35.96 -32.98 1.20
CA LYS A 9 36.08 -31.76 1.99
C LYS A 9 36.70 -30.68 1.11
N VAL A 10 36.03 -29.53 0.98
CA VAL A 10 36.61 -28.29 0.41
C VAL A 10 37.05 -27.43 1.57
N SER A 11 38.38 -27.21 1.70
CA SER A 11 38.98 -26.31 2.68
C SER A 11 38.96 -24.89 2.12
N TRP A 12 38.49 -23.94 2.89
CA TRP A 12 38.59 -22.51 2.61
C TRP A 12 39.79 -21.94 3.38
N GLU A 13 40.90 -21.75 2.70
CA GLU A 13 42.04 -21.02 3.25
C GLU A 13 42.04 -19.56 2.75
N HIS A 14 42.23 -18.71 3.71
CA HIS A 14 42.32 -17.27 3.77
C HIS A 14 43.16 -16.63 2.67
N ALA A 15 42.67 -15.52 2.09
CA ALA A 15 43.45 -14.47 1.50
C ALA A 15 43.06 -13.11 2.11
N ALA A 16 43.71 -12.77 3.21
CA ALA A 16 43.72 -11.40 3.73
C ALA A 16 44.70 -10.58 2.91
N ARG A 17 44.25 -9.62 2.12
CA ARG A 17 45.09 -8.57 1.49
C ARG A 17 44.99 -7.31 2.35
N SER A 18 46.10 -7.02 3.02
CA SER A 18 46.38 -5.76 3.72
C SER A 18 46.56 -4.63 2.71
N TYR A 19 45.70 -3.61 2.74
CA TYR A 19 45.95 -2.33 2.09
C TYR A 19 46.62 -1.36 3.06
N SER A 20 47.91 -1.07 2.87
CA SER A 20 48.60 -0.02 3.61
C SER A 20 48.28 1.34 2.97
N PHE A 21 47.64 2.22 3.74
CA PHE A 21 47.37 3.60 3.37
C PHE A 21 48.57 4.48 3.70
N ARG A 22 49.30 4.96 2.67
CA ARG A 22 50.38 5.94 2.83
C ARG A 22 49.79 7.32 3.05
N MET A 23 49.97 7.89 4.24
CA MET A 23 49.75 9.31 4.49
C MET A 23 50.75 10.18 3.72
N ARG A 24 50.26 11.01 2.80
CA ARG A 24 51.02 12.12 2.23
C ARG A 24 50.87 13.35 3.13
N LYS A 25 52.01 13.88 3.60
CA LYS A 25 52.11 15.17 4.33
C LYS A 25 51.77 16.32 3.37
N LEU A 26 50.82 17.17 3.75
CA LEU A 26 50.53 18.45 3.10
C LEU A 26 51.35 19.57 3.75
N PRO A 27 51.83 20.55 3.01
CA PRO A 27 52.61 21.69 3.53
C PRO A 27 51.69 22.75 4.14
N SER A 28 52.22 23.37 5.21
CA SER A 28 51.63 24.49 5.91
C SER A 28 51.50 25.73 5.03
N LEU A 29 50.36 26.36 4.92
CA LEU A 29 50.17 27.66 4.29
C LEU A 29 49.28 28.54 5.19
N LEU A 30 49.93 29.57 5.70
CA LEU A 30 49.48 30.95 6.02
C LEU A 30 48.04 31.18 6.56
N LEU A 31 48.07 31.69 7.80
CA LEU A 31 47.01 32.36 8.51
C LEU A 31 46.50 33.60 7.77
N GLY A 32 45.32 33.55 7.17
CA GLY A 32 44.53 34.71 6.77
C GLY A 32 43.37 34.88 7.74
N ALA A 33 43.36 35.98 8.49
CA ALA A 33 42.25 36.32 9.40
C ALA A 33 41.01 36.65 8.56
N LEU A 34 40.04 35.74 8.54
CA LEU A 34 38.68 36.01 7.97
C LEU A 34 37.78 36.50 9.07
N VAL A 35 37.37 37.77 8.98
CA VAL A 35 36.35 38.37 9.86
C VAL A 35 35.03 37.65 9.56
N LEU A 36 34.58 36.87 10.49
CA LEU A 36 33.26 36.19 10.43
C LEU A 36 32.19 37.25 10.76
N ALA A 37 31.53 37.78 9.75
CA ALA A 37 30.28 38.50 9.93
C ALA A 37 29.20 37.50 10.38
N CYS A 38 28.72 37.65 11.61
CA CYS A 38 27.55 36.92 12.12
C CYS A 38 26.31 37.35 11.31
N ALA A 39 25.97 36.61 10.27
CA ALA A 39 24.67 36.67 9.65
C ALA A 39 23.68 35.92 10.54
N THR A 40 22.77 36.68 11.17
CA THR A 40 21.59 36.10 11.83
C THR A 40 20.76 35.32 10.82
N PRO A 41 20.37 34.06 11.08
CA PRO A 41 19.47 33.34 10.18
C PRO A 41 18.13 34.09 10.08
N PRO A 42 17.51 34.13 8.89
CA PRO A 42 16.19 34.72 8.75
C PRO A 42 15.21 33.97 9.66
N ALA A 43 14.37 34.72 10.37
CA ALA A 43 13.31 34.19 11.21
C ALA A 43 12.47 33.21 10.40
N ALA A 44 12.28 31.97 10.95
CA ALA A 44 11.40 31.00 10.36
C ALA A 44 10.00 31.61 10.19
N ASN A 45 9.51 31.63 8.95
CA ASN A 45 8.12 31.99 8.69
C ASN A 45 7.21 31.10 9.53
N PRO A 46 6.18 31.61 10.20
CA PRO A 46 5.22 30.78 10.88
C PRO A 46 4.61 29.82 9.86
N SER A 47 4.71 28.52 10.19
CA SER A 47 4.17 27.42 9.39
C SER A 47 2.78 27.79 8.88
N ALA A 48 2.57 27.68 7.57
CA ALA A 48 1.23 27.79 7.00
C ALA A 48 0.30 26.85 7.76
N PRO A 49 -0.93 27.26 8.10
CA PRO A 49 -1.88 26.37 8.76
C PRO A 49 -2.06 25.11 7.91
N ALA A 50 -2.05 23.95 8.56
CA ALA A 50 -2.32 22.69 7.90
C ALA A 50 -3.62 22.80 7.09
N PRO A 51 -3.70 22.21 5.87
CA PRO A 51 -4.91 22.28 5.07
C PRO A 51 -6.07 21.76 5.92
N ILE A 52 -7.06 22.62 6.16
CA ILE A 52 -8.31 22.27 6.84
C ILE A 52 -8.94 21.18 5.99
N ALA A 53 -9.16 20.01 6.58
CA ALA A 53 -9.90 18.95 5.92
C ALA A 53 -11.24 19.55 5.41
N PRO A 54 -11.63 19.28 4.15
CA PRO A 54 -12.86 19.83 3.62
C PRO A 54 -14.03 19.46 4.54
N PRO A 55 -15.02 20.34 4.74
CA PRO A 55 -16.14 20.08 5.60
C PRO A 55 -16.81 18.78 5.15
N ILE A 56 -17.16 17.90 6.13
CA ILE A 56 -17.86 16.64 5.87
C ILE A 56 -19.18 17.01 5.17
N ASN A 57 -19.21 16.78 3.86
CA ASN A 57 -20.37 17.09 3.05
C ASN A 57 -21.49 16.11 3.43
N THR A 58 -22.68 16.57 3.68
CA THR A 58 -23.85 15.73 4.05
C THR A 58 -24.15 14.66 3.01
N VAL A 59 -23.70 14.83 1.75
CA VAL A 59 -23.77 13.86 0.66
C VAL A 59 -23.01 12.56 0.96
N GLU A 60 -21.95 12.60 1.80
CA GLU A 60 -21.19 11.39 2.19
C GLU A 60 -21.90 10.52 3.25
N THR A 61 -23.02 10.95 3.80
CA THR A 61 -23.77 10.20 4.81
C THR A 61 -24.87 9.31 4.22
N GLU A 62 -25.39 9.66 3.05
CA GLU A 62 -26.44 8.92 2.37
C GLU A 62 -25.88 7.77 1.53
N ILE A 63 -26.53 6.61 1.60
CA ILE A 63 -26.21 5.44 0.76
C ILE A 63 -26.99 5.57 -0.53
N ALA A 64 -26.29 5.65 -1.65
CA ALA A 64 -26.91 5.72 -2.97
C ALA A 64 -27.58 4.39 -3.34
N PRO A 65 -28.68 4.42 -4.10
CA PRO A 65 -29.37 3.21 -4.57
C PRO A 65 -28.45 2.29 -5.39
N ASP A 66 -28.69 0.98 -5.33
CA ASP A 66 -27.91 -0.04 -6.08
C ASP A 66 -27.83 0.27 -7.58
N ALA A 67 -28.89 0.79 -8.19
CA ALA A 67 -28.90 1.18 -9.60
C ALA A 67 -27.87 2.28 -9.93
N VAL A 68 -27.59 3.18 -8.99
CA VAL A 68 -26.52 4.20 -9.14
C VAL A 68 -25.17 3.52 -9.01
N ALA A 69 -25.00 2.60 -8.07
CA ALA A 69 -23.77 1.81 -7.94
C ALA A 69 -23.48 1.00 -9.22
N ASP A 70 -24.50 0.38 -9.84
CA ASP A 70 -24.39 -0.37 -11.09
C ASP A 70 -23.88 0.48 -12.26
N THR A 71 -24.20 1.77 -12.26
CA THR A 71 -23.76 2.71 -13.30
C THR A 71 -22.32 3.22 -13.06
N LEU A 72 -21.97 3.44 -11.80
CA LEU A 72 -20.73 4.13 -11.43
C LEU A 72 -19.56 3.18 -11.12
N LEU A 73 -19.86 1.96 -10.66
CA LEU A 73 -18.83 0.96 -10.35
C LEU A 73 -18.52 0.13 -11.61
N ALA A 74 -17.24 -0.07 -11.88
CA ALA A 74 -16.74 -0.94 -12.92
C ALA A 74 -16.00 -2.13 -12.32
N ASP A 75 -16.21 -3.32 -12.87
CA ASP A 75 -15.39 -4.49 -12.56
C ASP A 75 -13.99 -4.27 -13.10
N VAL A 76 -12.98 -4.36 -12.24
CA VAL A 76 -11.58 -4.12 -12.58
C VAL A 76 -11.11 -5.03 -13.72
N GLN A 77 -11.49 -6.31 -13.67
CA GLN A 77 -11.10 -7.28 -14.70
C GLN A 77 -11.83 -7.10 -16.05
N SER A 78 -12.95 -6.37 -16.06
CA SER A 78 -13.59 -5.99 -17.34
C SER A 78 -12.79 -4.94 -18.12
N LEU A 79 -11.98 -4.13 -17.43
CA LEU A 79 -11.12 -3.10 -18.01
C LEU A 79 -9.69 -3.58 -18.23
N GLU A 80 -9.19 -4.42 -17.35
CA GLU A 80 -7.85 -5.01 -17.43
C GLU A 80 -7.88 -6.46 -16.92
N PRO A 81 -8.13 -7.45 -17.79
CA PRO A 81 -8.28 -8.86 -17.38
C PRO A 81 -7.04 -9.49 -16.76
N ARG A 82 -5.88 -8.85 -16.89
CA ARG A 82 -4.60 -9.36 -16.38
C ARG A 82 -4.37 -9.03 -14.91
N ILE A 83 -5.13 -8.13 -14.31
CA ILE A 83 -5.10 -7.88 -12.87
C ILE A 83 -5.65 -9.11 -12.17
N LEU A 84 -4.86 -9.69 -11.26
CA LEU A 84 -5.35 -10.78 -10.41
C LEU A 84 -6.27 -10.24 -9.32
N VAL A 85 -7.32 -11.00 -9.01
CA VAL A 85 -8.27 -10.66 -7.94
C VAL A 85 -8.36 -11.82 -6.97
N GLU A 86 -8.08 -11.53 -5.70
CA GLU A 86 -8.24 -12.45 -4.57
C GLU A 86 -8.89 -11.67 -3.43
N LEU A 87 -10.23 -11.46 -3.51
CA LEU A 87 -10.94 -10.70 -2.49
C LEU A 87 -10.91 -11.45 -1.16
N ARG A 88 -10.09 -10.93 -0.23
CA ARG A 88 -9.88 -11.53 1.09
C ARG A 88 -11.17 -11.61 1.89
N TYR A 89 -12.01 -10.58 1.81
CA TYR A 89 -13.26 -10.49 2.56
C TYR A 89 -14.41 -11.32 1.96
N ALA A 90 -14.23 -11.90 0.77
CA ALA A 90 -15.15 -12.89 0.20
C ALA A 90 -14.94 -14.31 0.78
N THR A 91 -13.90 -14.52 1.55
CA THR A 91 -13.52 -15.82 2.13
C THR A 91 -13.23 -15.68 3.62
N SER A 92 -12.88 -16.77 4.29
CA SER A 92 -12.38 -16.75 5.68
C SER A 92 -10.91 -16.34 5.81
N ASN A 93 -10.20 -16.12 4.68
CA ASN A 93 -8.80 -15.71 4.67
C ASN A 93 -8.65 -14.19 4.88
N ASN A 94 -9.16 -13.69 6.00
CA ASN A 94 -9.07 -12.30 6.44
C ASN A 94 -9.03 -12.24 7.98
N PHE A 95 -8.79 -11.07 8.55
CA PHE A 95 -8.60 -10.88 9.99
C PHE A 95 -9.83 -11.22 10.85
N THR A 96 -11.05 -11.24 10.26
CA THR A 96 -12.26 -11.61 11.01
C THR A 96 -12.48 -13.13 11.08
N GLY A 97 -11.78 -13.90 10.24
CA GLY A 97 -11.89 -15.36 10.13
C GLY A 97 -13.17 -15.86 9.43
N ALA A 98 -13.97 -14.97 8.85
CA ALA A 98 -15.21 -15.29 8.15
C ALA A 98 -15.45 -14.35 6.96
N PRO A 99 -16.19 -14.78 5.92
CA PRO A 99 -16.61 -13.88 4.85
C PRO A 99 -17.44 -12.71 5.40
N LEU A 100 -17.19 -11.49 4.89
CA LEU A 100 -17.95 -10.31 5.30
C LEU A 100 -19.26 -10.19 4.52
N PRO A 101 -20.30 -9.60 5.14
CA PRO A 101 -21.59 -9.44 4.50
C PRO A 101 -21.51 -8.56 3.25
N GLY A 102 -22.14 -9.02 2.17
CA GLY A 102 -22.14 -8.33 0.87
C GLY A 102 -21.03 -8.77 -0.08
N TYR A 103 -20.06 -9.57 0.32
CA TYR A 103 -19.08 -10.22 -0.56
C TYR A 103 -19.61 -11.60 -0.99
N LEU A 104 -20.25 -11.68 -2.17
CA LEU A 104 -20.88 -12.91 -2.67
C LEU A 104 -20.10 -13.50 -3.86
N ALA A 105 -19.10 -12.79 -4.38
CA ALA A 105 -18.25 -13.23 -5.48
C ALA A 105 -16.82 -12.69 -5.33
N ASN A 106 -15.86 -13.37 -5.95
CA ASN A 106 -14.47 -12.91 -6.05
C ASN A 106 -14.32 -11.94 -7.23
N ARG A 107 -14.92 -10.75 -7.13
CA ARG A 107 -14.91 -9.69 -8.16
C ARG A 107 -14.61 -8.34 -7.53
N ALA A 108 -13.58 -7.67 -8.02
CA ALA A 108 -13.18 -6.35 -7.53
C ALA A 108 -13.85 -5.24 -8.36
N PHE A 109 -14.57 -4.36 -7.69
CA PHE A 109 -15.18 -3.19 -8.30
C PHE A 109 -14.51 -1.91 -7.78
N LEU A 110 -14.41 -0.91 -8.64
CA LEU A 110 -14.02 0.46 -8.30
C LEU A 110 -14.92 1.44 -9.04
N ARG A 111 -14.95 2.71 -8.60
CA ARG A 111 -15.44 3.78 -9.46
C ARG A 111 -14.71 3.68 -10.80
N ARG A 112 -15.44 3.88 -11.88
CA ARG A 112 -14.90 3.71 -13.26
C ARG A 112 -13.58 4.45 -13.44
N GLU A 113 -13.50 5.70 -12.98
CA GLU A 113 -12.31 6.54 -13.10
C GLU A 113 -11.09 5.93 -12.38
N ALA A 114 -11.31 5.39 -11.19
CA ALA A 114 -10.27 4.68 -10.41
C ALA A 114 -9.90 3.35 -11.07
N ALA A 115 -10.86 2.59 -11.59
CA ALA A 115 -10.60 1.33 -12.29
C ALA A 115 -9.79 1.53 -13.58
N GLU A 116 -10.07 2.59 -14.34
CA GLU A 116 -9.31 2.98 -15.52
C GLU A 116 -7.88 3.40 -15.17
N ALA A 117 -7.70 4.15 -14.07
CA ALA A 117 -6.38 4.49 -13.55
C ALA A 117 -5.61 3.23 -13.12
N LEU A 118 -6.25 2.31 -12.40
CA LEU A 118 -5.62 1.04 -11.99
C LEU A 118 -5.23 0.17 -13.19
N ALA A 119 -6.03 0.17 -14.25
CA ALA A 119 -5.71 -0.52 -15.50
C ALA A 119 -4.46 0.07 -16.18
N ARG A 120 -4.21 1.40 -16.05
CA ARG A 120 -2.97 2.01 -16.54
C ARG A 120 -1.78 1.60 -15.69
N VAL A 121 -1.91 1.56 -14.35
CA VAL A 121 -0.86 1.06 -13.44
C VAL A 121 -0.43 -0.36 -13.84
N GLU A 122 -1.37 -1.27 -14.06
CA GLU A 122 -1.04 -2.65 -14.51
C GLU A 122 -0.25 -2.64 -15.82
N ARG A 123 -0.71 -1.86 -16.83
CA ARG A 123 -0.01 -1.78 -18.10
C ARG A 123 1.42 -1.24 -17.99
N ASP A 124 1.66 -0.28 -17.11
CA ASP A 124 2.97 0.35 -16.88
C ASP A 124 3.95 -0.57 -16.12
N LEU A 125 3.42 -1.48 -15.30
CA LEU A 125 4.22 -2.45 -14.56
C LEU A 125 4.67 -3.64 -15.42
N ARG A 126 3.88 -4.04 -16.40
CA ARG A 126 4.13 -5.25 -17.20
C ARG A 126 5.46 -5.29 -17.93
N PRO A 127 5.97 -4.21 -18.57
CA PRO A 127 7.29 -4.20 -19.20
C PRO A 127 8.43 -4.45 -18.19
N GLN A 128 8.16 -4.28 -16.88
CA GLN A 128 9.10 -4.53 -15.79
C GLN A 128 9.00 -5.97 -15.25
N GLY A 129 8.18 -6.84 -15.87
CA GLY A 129 7.91 -8.17 -15.38
C GLY A 129 7.00 -8.23 -14.15
N LEU A 130 6.29 -7.15 -13.85
CA LEU A 130 5.42 -7.01 -12.68
C LEU A 130 3.94 -6.88 -13.08
N GLY A 131 3.06 -7.29 -12.18
CA GLY A 131 1.61 -7.12 -12.30
C GLY A 131 0.99 -6.83 -10.94
N LEU A 132 -0.33 -6.66 -10.91
CA LEU A 132 -1.11 -6.35 -9.73
C LEU A 132 -1.97 -7.53 -9.28
N LYS A 133 -2.13 -7.64 -7.96
CA LYS A 133 -3.10 -8.52 -7.31
C LYS A 133 -3.92 -7.72 -6.31
N VAL A 134 -5.23 -7.65 -6.52
CA VAL A 134 -6.18 -6.90 -5.69
C VAL A 134 -6.73 -7.79 -4.58
N PHE A 135 -6.66 -7.31 -3.34
CA PHE A 135 -7.19 -7.94 -2.13
C PHE A 135 -8.55 -7.39 -1.73
N ASP A 136 -8.80 -6.09 -1.97
CA ASP A 136 -10.08 -5.42 -1.78
C ASP A 136 -10.21 -4.20 -2.72
N GLY A 137 -11.45 -3.89 -3.12
CA GLY A 137 -11.77 -2.71 -3.89
C GLY A 137 -12.97 -1.99 -3.28
N TYR A 138 -14.07 -1.84 -4.02
CA TYR A 138 -15.32 -1.41 -3.45
C TYR A 138 -15.75 -2.39 -2.35
N ARG A 139 -16.07 -1.86 -1.17
CA ARG A 139 -16.55 -2.59 0.00
C ARG A 139 -17.95 -2.10 0.34
N PRO A 140 -18.97 -2.96 0.36
CA PRO A 140 -20.30 -2.58 0.81
C PRO A 140 -20.28 -1.97 2.22
N VAL A 141 -21.12 -0.97 2.49
CA VAL A 141 -21.17 -0.33 3.82
C VAL A 141 -21.41 -1.36 4.92
N ARG A 142 -22.31 -2.34 4.70
CA ARG A 142 -22.56 -3.44 5.65
C ARG A 142 -21.33 -4.22 6.05
N ALA A 143 -20.36 -4.39 5.14
CA ALA A 143 -19.09 -5.06 5.44
C ALA A 143 -18.20 -4.21 6.35
N THR A 144 -18.13 -2.90 6.11
CA THR A 144 -17.42 -1.97 7.00
C THR A 144 -18.01 -1.98 8.40
N LEU A 145 -19.35 -1.96 8.54
CA LEU A 145 -20.02 -2.05 9.83
C LEU A 145 -19.72 -3.38 10.54
N ALA A 146 -19.69 -4.49 9.79
CA ALA A 146 -19.31 -5.78 10.35
C ALA A 146 -17.86 -5.84 10.86
N MET A 147 -16.93 -5.10 10.24
CA MET A 147 -15.55 -4.93 10.75
C MET A 147 -15.56 -4.17 12.08
N VAL A 148 -16.34 -3.09 12.19
CA VAL A 148 -16.49 -2.33 13.43
C VAL A 148 -17.05 -3.21 14.54
N ASP A 149 -18.17 -3.92 14.28
CA ASP A 149 -18.77 -4.87 15.24
C ASP A 149 -17.78 -5.97 15.65
N TRP A 150 -16.92 -6.40 14.73
CA TRP A 150 -15.88 -7.39 15.05
C TRP A 150 -14.88 -6.82 16.06
N THR A 151 -14.44 -5.55 15.94
CA THR A 151 -13.51 -4.96 16.91
C THR A 151 -14.07 -4.92 18.32
N GLU A 152 -15.38 -4.69 18.47
CA GLU A 152 -16.06 -4.72 19.76
C GLU A 152 -16.12 -6.15 20.32
N ARG A 153 -16.51 -7.13 19.50
CA ARG A 153 -16.60 -8.55 19.92
C ARG A 153 -15.27 -9.13 20.38
N VAL A 154 -14.14 -8.72 19.77
CA VAL A 154 -12.79 -9.23 20.12
C VAL A 154 -12.07 -8.30 21.11
N ASN A 155 -12.75 -7.25 21.60
CA ASN A 155 -12.22 -6.25 22.52
C ASN A 155 -10.95 -5.56 21.98
N ARG A 156 -10.97 -5.09 20.71
CA ARG A 156 -9.91 -4.37 20.02
C ARG A 156 -10.36 -2.97 19.55
N PRO A 157 -10.88 -2.10 20.48
CA PRO A 157 -11.27 -0.73 20.12
C PRO A 157 -10.08 0.13 19.70
N ASP A 158 -8.86 -0.29 20.04
CA ASP A 158 -7.60 0.32 19.59
C ASP A 158 -7.53 0.41 18.05
N LEU A 159 -8.02 -0.60 17.32
CA LEU A 159 -7.97 -0.61 15.86
C LEU A 159 -8.80 0.52 15.22
N LEU A 160 -9.88 0.93 15.87
CA LEU A 160 -10.67 2.10 15.44
C LEU A 160 -9.97 3.40 15.81
N LYS A 161 -9.43 3.48 17.04
CA LYS A 161 -8.74 4.67 17.55
C LYS A 161 -7.47 4.98 16.76
N ASP A 162 -6.71 3.95 16.41
CA ASP A 162 -5.44 4.06 15.72
C ASP A 162 -5.59 4.15 14.20
N GLY A 163 -6.83 4.08 13.67
CA GLY A 163 -7.14 4.31 12.27
C GLY A 163 -6.96 3.10 11.34
N TYR A 164 -6.70 1.89 11.87
CA TYR A 164 -6.62 0.66 11.07
C TYR A 164 -7.97 0.18 10.58
N ILE A 165 -9.03 0.39 11.36
CA ILE A 165 -10.41 0.13 10.97
C ILE A 165 -11.20 1.42 11.13
N ALA A 166 -11.96 1.81 10.10
CA ALA A 166 -12.74 3.04 10.10
C ALA A 166 -14.23 2.74 9.95
N SER A 167 -15.08 3.46 10.68
CA SER A 167 -16.54 3.40 10.52
C SER A 167 -17.03 4.01 9.19
N ARG A 168 -16.18 4.83 8.57
CA ARG A 168 -16.35 5.39 7.22
C ARG A 168 -15.10 5.10 6.43
N SER A 169 -15.24 4.38 5.33
CA SER A 169 -14.12 3.95 4.50
C SER A 169 -14.27 4.47 3.08
N ARG A 170 -13.18 4.86 2.45
CA ARG A 170 -13.14 5.21 1.03
C ARG A 170 -13.45 4.01 0.13
N HIS A 171 -13.29 2.79 0.63
CA HIS A 171 -13.77 1.58 -0.03
C HIS A 171 -15.28 1.60 -0.24
N ASN A 172 -16.06 2.19 0.67
CA ASN A 172 -17.52 2.32 0.51
C ASN A 172 -17.93 3.21 -0.67
N LEU A 173 -16.99 4.03 -1.17
CA LEU A 173 -17.17 4.92 -2.30
C LEU A 173 -16.70 4.27 -3.62
N GLY A 174 -16.09 3.08 -3.58
CA GLY A 174 -15.35 2.50 -4.69
C GLY A 174 -14.09 3.30 -5.07
N LEU A 175 -13.56 4.07 -4.12
CA LEU A 175 -12.42 4.99 -4.31
C LEU A 175 -11.19 4.60 -3.46
N ALA A 176 -11.14 3.37 -2.99
CA ALA A 176 -9.93 2.78 -2.41
C ALA A 176 -9.74 1.37 -2.93
N VAL A 177 -8.48 0.96 -2.98
CA VAL A 177 -8.05 -0.38 -3.38
C VAL A 177 -6.91 -0.84 -2.50
N ASP A 178 -7.00 -2.08 -2.04
CA ASP A 178 -5.94 -2.80 -1.34
C ASP A 178 -5.33 -3.81 -2.30
N LEU A 179 -4.00 -3.76 -2.49
CA LEU A 179 -3.34 -4.55 -3.52
C LEU A 179 -1.85 -4.77 -3.23
N THR A 180 -1.26 -5.68 -4.01
CA THR A 180 0.17 -5.96 -4.00
C THR A 180 0.72 -6.11 -5.41
N LEU A 181 2.07 -6.19 -5.51
CA LEU A 181 2.78 -6.56 -6.72
C LEU A 181 2.93 -8.08 -6.82
N ILE A 182 2.84 -8.59 -8.04
CA ILE A 182 3.21 -9.96 -8.40
C ILE A 182 4.36 -9.97 -9.40
N ASP A 183 5.21 -10.97 -9.32
CA ASP A 183 6.20 -11.31 -10.36
C ASP A 183 5.49 -12.12 -11.46
N LEU A 184 5.52 -11.64 -12.70
CA LEU A 184 4.81 -12.26 -13.82
C LEU A 184 5.44 -13.57 -14.29
N THR A 185 6.70 -13.83 -13.93
CA THR A 185 7.41 -15.07 -14.29
C THR A 185 6.98 -16.21 -13.37
N THR A 186 6.83 -15.92 -12.09
CA THR A 186 6.52 -16.92 -11.05
C THR A 186 5.04 -16.93 -10.65
N GLY A 187 4.29 -15.84 -10.88
CA GLY A 187 2.93 -15.61 -10.41
C GLY A 187 2.82 -15.35 -8.90
N LEU A 188 3.95 -15.21 -8.20
CA LEU A 188 3.98 -15.02 -6.75
C LEU A 188 3.95 -13.53 -6.37
N GLU A 189 3.37 -13.24 -5.21
CA GLU A 189 3.42 -11.91 -4.60
C GLU A 189 4.87 -11.54 -4.24
N LEU A 190 5.24 -10.27 -4.48
CA LEU A 190 6.51 -9.76 -3.98
C LEU A 190 6.47 -9.59 -2.46
N GLY A 191 7.61 -9.82 -1.81
CA GLY A 191 7.73 -9.67 -0.36
C GLY A 191 7.58 -8.21 0.06
N MET A 192 6.49 -7.88 0.76
CA MET A 192 6.20 -6.54 1.28
C MET A 192 6.60 -6.35 2.75
N GLY A 193 7.22 -7.38 3.38
CA GLY A 193 7.73 -7.33 4.76
C GLY A 193 6.68 -7.61 5.82
N THR A 194 5.40 -7.45 5.53
CA THR A 194 4.28 -7.91 6.36
C THR A 194 3.17 -8.47 5.49
N PRO A 195 2.33 -9.38 6.01
CA PRO A 195 1.08 -9.74 5.37
C PRO A 195 0.13 -8.55 5.20
N PHE A 196 -0.85 -8.69 4.31
CA PHE A 196 -2.04 -7.85 4.25
C PHE A 196 -2.80 -7.89 5.59
N ASP A 197 -3.49 -6.82 5.98
CA ASP A 197 -4.21 -6.68 7.25
C ASP A 197 -3.33 -6.82 8.51
N THR A 198 -2.03 -6.49 8.41
CA THR A 198 -1.17 -6.37 9.59
C THR A 198 -1.41 -5.05 10.30
N PHE A 199 -2.18 -5.07 11.39
CA PHE A 199 -2.52 -3.87 12.18
C PHE A 199 -1.39 -3.51 13.16
N SER A 200 -0.30 -2.99 12.63
CA SER A 200 0.85 -2.55 13.43
C SER A 200 1.74 -1.59 12.63
N ALA A 201 2.62 -0.88 13.35
CA ALA A 201 3.60 0.02 12.72
C ALA A 201 4.53 -0.67 11.69
N ALA A 202 4.68 -2.01 11.73
CA ALA A 202 5.44 -2.75 10.72
C ALA A 202 4.80 -2.68 9.32
N ALA A 203 3.48 -2.44 9.23
CA ALA A 203 2.75 -2.27 7.98
C ALA A 203 2.85 -0.86 7.41
N HIS A 204 3.28 0.14 8.20
CA HIS A 204 3.45 1.51 7.70
C HIS A 204 4.41 1.52 6.53
N THR A 205 4.04 2.21 5.46
CA THR A 205 4.75 2.17 4.16
C THR A 205 6.24 2.47 4.30
N ALA A 206 6.62 3.39 5.19
CA ALA A 206 8.01 3.78 5.44
C ALA A 206 8.78 2.80 6.35
N ASN A 207 8.11 1.88 7.05
CA ASN A 207 8.72 1.04 8.09
C ASN A 207 9.20 -0.32 7.56
N ALA A 208 9.53 -0.40 6.28
CA ALA A 208 10.15 -1.58 5.68
C ALA A 208 11.65 -1.39 5.49
N ALA A 209 12.40 -2.49 5.37
CA ALA A 209 13.82 -2.51 5.07
C ALA A 209 14.13 -3.50 3.94
N GLY A 210 15.32 -3.37 3.34
CA GLY A 210 15.79 -4.27 2.30
C GLY A 210 14.86 -4.33 1.08
N GLU A 211 14.60 -5.53 0.60
CA GLU A 211 13.77 -5.78 -0.59
C GLU A 211 12.31 -5.31 -0.39
N ALA A 212 11.75 -5.50 0.80
CA ALA A 212 10.40 -5.05 1.10
C ALA A 212 10.23 -3.53 0.96
N ALA A 213 11.22 -2.75 1.40
CA ALA A 213 11.21 -1.29 1.21
C ALA A 213 11.21 -0.92 -0.28
N VAL A 214 12.01 -1.60 -1.09
CA VAL A 214 12.06 -1.41 -2.55
C VAL A 214 10.72 -1.74 -3.19
N ASN A 215 10.10 -2.85 -2.79
CA ASN A 215 8.82 -3.29 -3.35
C ASN A 215 7.66 -2.36 -2.96
N ARG A 216 7.57 -1.92 -1.68
CA ARG A 216 6.60 -0.91 -1.25
C ARG A 216 6.76 0.40 -2.02
N GLN A 217 8.00 0.85 -2.22
CA GLN A 217 8.27 2.07 -2.97
C GLN A 217 7.91 1.94 -4.46
N ARG A 218 8.14 0.78 -5.08
CA ARG A 218 7.72 0.50 -6.46
C ARG A 218 6.21 0.58 -6.60
N LEU A 219 5.48 -0.11 -5.70
CA LEU A 219 4.02 -0.07 -5.69
C LEU A 219 3.52 1.35 -5.52
N LYS A 220 4.00 2.05 -4.48
CA LYS A 220 3.64 3.45 -4.20
C LYS A 220 3.87 4.35 -5.42
N ALA A 221 5.07 4.31 -6.00
CA ALA A 221 5.41 5.14 -7.14
C ALA A 221 4.56 4.82 -8.40
N ALA A 222 4.22 3.55 -8.64
CA ALA A 222 3.37 3.16 -9.75
C ALA A 222 1.94 3.69 -9.57
N MET A 223 1.38 3.54 -8.38
CA MET A 223 0.04 4.00 -8.04
C MET A 223 -0.09 5.53 -8.06
N GLU A 224 0.89 6.23 -7.49
CA GLU A 224 0.87 7.70 -7.42
C GLU A 224 0.99 8.38 -8.79
N ARG A 225 1.69 7.78 -9.76
CA ARG A 225 1.74 8.28 -11.13
C ARG A 225 0.36 8.33 -11.80
N GLU A 226 -0.54 7.42 -11.40
CA GLU A 226 -1.90 7.35 -11.93
C GLU A 226 -2.95 8.03 -11.03
N GLY A 227 -2.51 8.85 -10.06
CA GLY A 227 -3.37 9.72 -9.25
C GLY A 227 -3.93 9.07 -7.98
N PHE A 228 -3.45 7.88 -7.61
CA PHE A 228 -3.75 7.30 -6.31
C PHE A 228 -2.88 7.94 -5.21
N VAL A 229 -3.35 7.88 -3.98
CA VAL A 229 -2.63 8.34 -2.79
C VAL A 229 -2.53 7.20 -1.79
N ASN A 230 -1.31 6.86 -1.38
CA ASN A 230 -1.09 5.83 -0.37
C ASN A 230 -1.54 6.29 1.01
N TYR A 231 -2.11 5.40 1.81
CA TYR A 231 -2.32 5.59 3.24
C TYR A 231 -1.07 5.15 3.99
N ASP A 232 -0.38 6.07 4.65
CA ASP A 232 0.97 5.82 5.20
C ASP A 232 1.04 4.68 6.22
N GLN A 233 -0.05 4.37 6.91
CA GLN A 233 -0.11 3.28 7.89
C GLN A 233 -0.28 1.89 7.28
N GLU A 234 -0.60 1.81 5.96
CA GLU A 234 -0.90 0.56 5.26
C GLU A 234 -0.25 0.56 3.88
N TRP A 235 0.80 -0.25 3.68
CA TRP A 235 1.54 -0.28 2.42
C TRP A 235 0.68 -0.72 1.23
N TRP A 236 -0.41 -1.44 1.47
CA TRP A 236 -1.33 -1.97 0.45
C TRP A 236 -2.44 -1.01 0.06
N HIS A 237 -2.77 -0.02 0.94
CA HIS A 237 -3.97 0.82 0.80
C HIS A 237 -3.71 2.09 -0.02
N PHE A 238 -4.48 2.25 -1.08
CA PHE A 238 -4.43 3.42 -1.96
C PHE A 238 -5.82 3.98 -2.22
N SER A 239 -5.96 5.29 -2.13
CA SER A 239 -7.21 6.00 -2.39
C SER A 239 -7.12 6.87 -3.64
N PHE A 240 -8.25 6.99 -4.33
CA PHE A 240 -8.45 7.85 -5.49
C PHE A 240 -9.47 8.95 -5.18
N SER A 241 -9.47 10.06 -5.95
CA SER A 241 -10.39 11.18 -5.71
C SER A 241 -11.20 11.50 -6.95
N VAL A 242 -12.51 11.69 -6.74
CA VAL A 242 -13.45 12.17 -7.76
C VAL A 242 -14.33 13.26 -7.15
N PRO A 243 -14.93 14.14 -7.96
CA PRO A 243 -15.96 15.06 -7.49
C PRO A 243 -17.19 14.30 -7.00
N ASN A 244 -17.86 14.82 -5.94
CA ASN A 244 -19.13 14.32 -5.41
C ASN A 244 -19.14 12.80 -5.18
N PRO A 245 -18.30 12.26 -4.30
CA PRO A 245 -18.26 10.84 -4.01
C PRO A 245 -19.56 10.39 -3.34
N LEU A 246 -20.04 9.19 -3.72
CA LEU A 246 -21.25 8.57 -3.16
C LEU A 246 -20.89 7.27 -2.45
N ARG A 247 -21.57 6.97 -1.34
CA ARG A 247 -21.44 5.71 -0.62
C ARG A 247 -22.41 4.67 -1.19
N PHE A 248 -21.96 3.42 -1.21
CA PHE A 248 -22.76 2.31 -1.73
C PHE A 248 -22.82 1.16 -0.74
N ASP A 249 -23.94 0.42 -0.76
CA ASP A 249 -24.11 -0.82 -0.03
C ASP A 249 -24.56 -2.00 -0.93
N ARG A 250 -24.33 -1.86 -2.25
CA ARG A 250 -24.63 -2.89 -3.26
C ARG A 250 -23.80 -4.15 -3.00
N PRO A 251 -24.40 -5.35 -2.91
CA PRO A 251 -23.65 -6.58 -2.80
C PRO A 251 -22.77 -6.84 -4.02
N ILE A 252 -21.56 -7.39 -3.80
CA ILE A 252 -20.64 -7.85 -4.84
C ILE A 252 -21.11 -9.23 -5.34
N ARG A 253 -21.47 -9.32 -6.61
CA ARG A 253 -22.01 -10.54 -7.25
C ARG A 253 -21.27 -10.82 -8.56
#